data_52e3de925ff00606c26fe629fd0b2a86
#
_entry.id   52e3de925ff00606c26fe629fd0b2a86
#
_cell.length_a   1.000
_cell.length_b   1.000
_cell.length_c   1.000
_cell.angle_alpha   90.00
_cell.angle_beta   90.00
_cell.angle_gamma   90.00
#
_symmetry.space_group_name_H-M   'P 1'
#
loop_
_entity.id
_entity.type
_entity.pdbx_description
1 polymer ?
#
loop_
_entity_poly.entity_id
_entity_poly.type
_entity_poly.pdbx_seq_one_letter_code
_entity_poly.pdbx_strand_id
1 'polypeptide(L)'
;MIGRDPKIVKSGLSRIVKKDGVTVEVSIIRLEHETDWSLEVVNSASTSIVWDDLFASDDEAFAEFERTVAEEGMRTFLDKGNVIPLRR
;
A
#
# COMPACT_ATOMS: atom_id res chain seq x y z
N MET A 1 5.77 -1.62 -31.84
CA MET A 1 5.53 -1.66 -31.25
C MET A 1 5.31 -1.26 -30.48
N ILE A 2 5.15 -1.26 -30.34
CA ILE A 2 4.77 -1.00 -29.57
C ILE A 2 5.34 -0.64 -28.49
N GLY A 3 5.20 0.23 -27.85
CA GLY A 3 5.79 0.61 -26.68
C GLY A 3 5.67 -0.50 -25.73
N ARG A 4 6.40 -0.52 -24.73
CA ARG A 4 6.20 -1.51 -23.74
C ARG A 4 5.79 -0.84 -22.48
N ASP A 5 5.10 -1.61 -21.65
CA ASP A 5 4.64 -1.11 -20.38
C ASP A 5 5.83 -0.81 -19.47
N PRO A 6 5.74 0.25 -18.67
CA PRO A 6 6.78 0.49 -17.69
C PRO A 6 6.86 -0.65 -16.70
N LYS A 7 8.04 -0.96 -16.25
CA LYS A 7 8.23 -1.98 -15.25
C LYS A 7 7.83 -1.44 -13.88
N ILE A 8 7.28 -2.31 -13.09
CA ILE A 8 6.92 -1.97 -11.72
C ILE A 8 8.03 -2.47 -10.82
N VAL A 9 8.54 -1.58 -9.97
CA VAL A 9 9.55 -1.91 -8.98
C VAL A 9 8.83 -2.08 -7.66
N LYS A 10 8.98 -3.25 -7.06
CA LYS A 10 8.34 -3.54 -5.78
C LYS A 10 9.37 -3.44 -4.68
N SER A 11 9.06 -2.67 -3.65
CA SER A 11 9.96 -2.50 -2.52
C SER A 11 10.13 -3.80 -1.76
N GLY A 12 11.33 -4.04 -1.24
CA GLY A 12 11.56 -5.16 -0.35
C GLY A 12 10.84 -5.05 0.97
N LEU A 13 10.27 -3.88 1.27
CA LEU A 13 9.46 -3.70 2.47
C LEU A 13 8.04 -4.21 2.30
N SER A 14 7.62 -4.51 1.07
CA SER A 14 6.30 -5.07 0.80
C SER A 14 6.19 -6.44 1.48
N ARG A 15 5.06 -6.68 2.15
CA ARG A 15 4.90 -7.91 2.90
C ARG A 15 3.47 -8.13 3.34
N ILE A 16 3.20 -9.33 3.80
CA ILE A 16 1.93 -9.62 4.43
C ILE A 16 2.06 -9.33 5.92
N VAL A 17 1.08 -8.60 6.45
CA VAL A 17 1.05 -8.25 7.87
C VAL A 17 -0.20 -8.86 8.49
N LYS A 18 -0.02 -9.56 9.59
CA LYS A 18 -1.12 -10.17 10.30
C LYS A 18 -1.07 -9.68 11.74
N LYS A 19 -2.14 -9.01 12.15
CA LYS A 19 -2.19 -8.43 13.48
C LYS A 19 -3.64 -8.28 13.90
N ASP A 20 -3.92 -8.57 15.16
CA ASP A 20 -5.27 -8.40 15.73
C ASP A 20 -6.33 -9.15 14.92
N GLY A 21 -5.97 -10.30 14.36
CA GLY A 21 -6.89 -11.11 13.60
C GLY A 21 -7.15 -10.62 12.19
N VAL A 22 -6.46 -9.56 11.76
CA VAL A 22 -6.63 -9.00 10.43
C VAL A 22 -5.36 -9.25 9.62
N THR A 23 -5.52 -9.77 8.41
CA THR A 23 -4.39 -10.04 7.51
C THR A 23 -4.51 -9.15 6.29
N VAL A 24 -3.42 -8.45 5.99
CA VAL A 24 -3.37 -7.57 4.81
C VAL A 24 -2.06 -7.77 4.08
N GLU A 25 -2.08 -7.45 2.80
CA GLU A 25 -0.86 -7.41 2.01
C GLU A 25 -0.50 -5.97 1.77
N VAL A 26 0.69 -5.58 2.21
CA VAL A 26 1.22 -4.23 2.02
C VAL A 26 2.08 -4.23 0.78
N SER A 27 1.70 -3.44 -0.21
CA SER A 27 2.45 -3.31 -1.46
C SER A 27 2.96 -1.89 -1.61
N ILE A 28 4.25 -1.76 -1.74
CA ILE A 28 4.90 -0.47 -1.94
C ILE A 28 5.61 -0.56 -3.27
N ILE A 29 5.13 0.19 -4.25
CA ILE A 29 5.61 0.06 -5.62
C ILE A 29 5.86 1.42 -6.24
N ARG A 30 6.66 1.42 -7.29
CA ARG A 30 6.84 2.60 -8.14
C ARG A 30 7.09 2.13 -9.56
N LEU A 31 6.93 3.03 -10.50
CA LEU A 31 7.34 2.74 -11.87
C LEU A 31 8.84 2.94 -11.98
N GLU A 32 9.47 2.19 -12.88
CA GLU A 32 10.94 2.17 -12.95
C GLU A 32 11.54 3.53 -13.24
N HIS A 33 10.80 4.37 -13.96
CA HIS A 33 11.30 5.70 -14.34
C HIS A 33 10.85 6.80 -13.37
N GLU A 34 10.16 6.44 -12.30
CA GLU A 34 9.70 7.40 -11.31
C GLU A 34 10.45 7.19 -10.02
N THR A 35 10.48 8.23 -9.20
CA THR A 35 11.20 8.16 -7.94
C THR A 35 10.28 7.97 -6.75
N ASP A 36 9.01 8.34 -6.90
CA ASP A 36 8.09 8.30 -5.78
C ASP A 36 7.38 6.96 -5.70
N TRP A 37 7.05 6.57 -4.49
CA TRP A 37 6.44 5.28 -4.20
C TRP A 37 4.98 5.42 -3.87
N SER A 38 4.19 4.45 -4.27
CA SER A 38 2.79 4.40 -3.86
C SER A 38 2.60 3.29 -2.82
N LEU A 39 1.60 3.47 -1.98
CA LEU A 39 1.30 2.53 -0.91
C LEU A 39 -0.10 1.98 -1.13
N GLU A 40 -0.20 0.67 -1.15
CA GLU A 40 -1.47 -0.02 -1.28
C GLU A 40 -1.54 -1.12 -0.23
N VAL A 41 -2.71 -1.28 0.37
CA VAL A 41 -2.98 -2.36 1.31
C VAL A 41 -4.18 -3.13 0.78
N VAL A 42 -4.01 -4.43 0.62
CA VAL A 42 -5.08 -5.29 0.12
C VAL A 42 -5.48 -6.23 1.24
N ASN A 43 -6.77 -6.23 1.58
CA ASN A 43 -7.24 -7.10 2.67
C ASN A 43 -7.61 -8.48 2.13
N SER A 44 -8.04 -9.37 3.03
CA SER A 44 -8.32 -10.76 2.66
C SER A 44 -9.55 -10.90 1.77
N ALA A 45 -10.37 -9.87 1.67
CA ALA A 45 -11.50 -9.86 0.75
C ALA A 45 -11.12 -9.27 -0.60
N SER A 46 -9.85 -8.99 -0.82
CA SER A 46 -9.31 -8.42 -2.06
C SER A 46 -9.71 -6.97 -2.26
N THR A 47 -10.09 -6.30 -1.20
CA THR A 47 -10.36 -4.86 -1.28
C THR A 47 -9.04 -4.11 -1.17
N SER A 48 -8.84 -3.18 -2.07
CA SER A 48 -7.61 -2.42 -2.19
C SER A 48 -7.80 -1.05 -1.57
N ILE A 49 -6.90 -0.67 -0.67
CA ILE A 49 -6.90 0.63 -0.03
C ILE A 49 -5.64 1.33 -0.47
N VAL A 50 -5.79 2.45 -1.15
CA VAL A 50 -4.67 3.14 -1.78
C VAL A 50 -4.57 4.54 -1.21
N TRP A 51 -3.35 4.94 -0.85
CA TRP A 51 -3.11 6.30 -0.37
C TRP A 51 -3.06 7.24 -1.55
N ASP A 52 -3.68 8.41 -1.39
CA ASP A 52 -3.68 9.44 -2.43
C ASP A 52 -2.30 10.03 -2.66
N ASP A 53 -1.50 10.09 -1.61
CA ASP A 53 -0.18 10.71 -1.69
C ASP A 53 0.87 9.71 -2.08
N LEU A 54 1.87 10.18 -2.80
CA LEU A 54 3.06 9.40 -3.07
C LEU A 54 4.11 9.71 -1.99
N PHE A 55 5.08 8.82 -1.87
CA PHE A 55 6.09 8.93 -0.83
C PHE A 55 7.48 9.00 -1.47
N ALA A 56 8.33 9.83 -0.91
CA ALA A 56 9.66 10.03 -1.48
C ALA A 56 10.54 8.79 -1.33
N SER A 57 10.25 7.93 -0.36
CA SER A 57 10.98 6.70 -0.17
C SER A 57 10.03 5.59 0.24
N ASP A 58 10.47 4.35 0.05
CA ASP A 58 9.68 3.21 0.48
C ASP A 58 9.62 3.14 2.01
N ASP A 59 10.66 3.61 2.70
CA ASP A 59 10.62 3.70 4.16
C ASP A 59 9.50 4.59 4.63
N GLU A 60 9.31 5.73 3.97
CA GLU A 60 8.23 6.64 4.33
C GLU A 60 6.87 6.04 4.08
N ALA A 61 6.74 5.30 2.98
CA ALA A 61 5.48 4.64 2.69
C ALA A 61 5.15 3.61 3.76
N PHE A 62 6.13 2.81 4.16
CA PHE A 62 5.88 1.81 5.17
C PHE A 62 5.60 2.44 6.53
N ALA A 63 6.30 3.54 6.84
CA ALA A 63 6.05 4.26 8.07
C ALA A 63 4.62 4.79 8.13
N GLU A 64 4.08 5.22 6.99
CA GLU A 64 2.70 5.68 6.95
C GLU A 64 1.73 4.54 7.23
N PHE A 65 2.02 3.34 6.69
CA PHE A 65 1.20 2.17 7.02
C PHE A 65 1.23 1.92 8.52
N GLU A 66 2.42 1.93 9.11
CA GLU A 66 2.56 1.67 10.55
C GLU A 66 1.87 2.74 11.38
N ARG A 67 1.95 4.00 10.95
CA ARG A 67 1.29 5.08 11.66
C ARG A 67 -0.23 4.87 11.63
N THR A 68 -0.76 4.47 10.48
CA THR A 68 -2.19 4.23 10.35
C THR A 68 -2.63 3.11 11.27
N VAL A 69 -1.84 2.05 11.36
CA VAL A 69 -2.14 0.94 12.27
C VAL A 69 -2.14 1.42 13.72
N ALA A 70 -1.16 2.26 14.07
CA ALA A 70 -1.05 2.74 15.45
C ALA A 70 -2.20 3.66 15.81
N GLU A 71 -2.67 4.47 14.87
CA GLU A 71 -3.72 5.45 15.17
C GLU A 71 -5.12 4.89 15.01
N GLU A 72 -5.33 4.02 14.04
CA GLU A 72 -6.68 3.57 13.72
C GLU A 72 -6.87 2.07 13.91
N GLY A 73 -5.77 1.32 14.05
CA GLY A 73 -5.84 -0.12 14.21
C GLY A 73 -6.00 -0.84 12.88
N MET A 74 -5.75 -2.14 12.92
CA MET A 74 -5.85 -2.96 11.71
C MET A 74 -7.27 -3.04 11.18
N ARG A 75 -8.27 -2.79 12.02
CA ARG A 75 -9.66 -2.88 11.60
C ARG A 75 -10.02 -1.84 10.54
N THR A 76 -9.24 -0.76 10.44
CA THR A 76 -9.48 0.23 9.40
C THR A 76 -9.33 -0.36 8.01
N PHE A 77 -8.66 -1.50 7.89
CA PHE A 77 -8.45 -2.16 6.60
C PHE A 77 -9.51 -3.22 6.30
N LEU A 78 -10.48 -3.39 7.18
CA LEU A 78 -11.52 -4.37 6.93
C LEU A 78 -12.39 -3.92 5.77
N ASP A 79 -12.91 -4.92 5.09
CA ASP A 79 -13.56 -4.72 3.82
C ASP A 79 -14.79 -3.85 3.87
N LYS A 80 -14.89 -2.92 2.92
CA LYS A 80 -16.11 -2.17 2.64
C LYS A 80 -16.58 -2.45 1.22
N GLY A 81 -15.90 -3.34 0.51
CA GLY A 81 -16.30 -3.75 -0.81
C GLY A 81 -15.82 -2.86 -1.94
N ASN A 82 -15.05 -1.81 -1.63
CA ASN A 82 -14.61 -0.86 -2.64
C ASN A 82 -13.20 -0.44 -2.40
N VAL A 83 -12.60 0.15 -3.44
CA VAL A 83 -11.31 0.80 -3.26
C VAL A 83 -11.54 2.07 -2.45
N ILE A 84 -10.78 2.24 -1.39
CA ILE A 84 -10.93 3.37 -0.49
C ILE A 84 -9.62 4.16 -0.48
N PRO A 85 -9.62 5.39 -1.01
CA PRO A 85 -8.40 6.19 -0.94
C PRO A 85 -8.25 6.78 0.46
N LEU A 86 -7.02 6.77 0.95
CA LEU A 86 -6.72 7.36 2.23
C LEU A 86 -5.83 8.58 2.04
N ARG A 87 -6.07 9.59 2.85
CA ARG A 87 -5.29 10.81 2.82
C ARG A 87 -4.54 10.97 4.11
N ARG A 88 -3.36 11.54 3.98
CA ARG A 88 -2.56 11.85 5.16
C ARG A 88 -3.00 13.13 5.82
#